data_21c5c44d4ba9548cc7b6710a5ee8f10d
#
_entry.id   21c5c44d4ba9548cc7b6710a5ee8f10d
#
_cell.length_a   1.000
_cell.length_b   1.000
_cell.length_c   1.000
_cell.angle_alpha   90.00
_cell.angle_beta   90.00
_cell.angle_gamma   90.00
#
_symmetry.space_group_name_H-M   'P 1'
#
loop_
_entity.id
_entity.type
_entity.pdbx_description
1 polymer ?
#
loop_
_entity_poly.entity_id
_entity_poly.type
_entity_poly.pdbx_seq_one_letter_code
_entity_poly.pdbx_strand_id
1 'polypeptide(L)'
;DELTVADPSPKDFDDDDFDDDDLDDAEAEQGGVELRVDVIDDPVAHLLRGDIEIEGRMPYSSNATFLVHVVADGRSHPAIYKPMRGERPLWDFEPGLHRREAATYLLSEHLGLGVIPPTVLRDGPLGEGSVQWFVTADHSQHYFTIHETHPDVHDRLRAMALLDVLANNTDRK
;
A
#
# COMPACT_ATOMS: atom_id res chain seq x y z
N ASP A 1 -27.74 -29.80 -31.68
CA ASP A 1 -27.81 -29.42 -30.24
C ASP A 1 -26.68 -28.44 -29.97
N GLU A 2 -26.95 -27.14 -30.14
CA GLU A 2 -26.03 -26.05 -29.78
C GLU A 2 -26.16 -25.75 -28.31
N LEU A 3 -25.07 -25.97 -27.56
CA LEU A 3 -24.93 -25.52 -26.18
C LEU A 3 -24.62 -24.00 -26.20
N THR A 4 -25.66 -23.20 -25.97
CA THR A 4 -25.51 -21.77 -25.75
C THR A 4 -24.91 -21.57 -24.32
N VAL A 5 -23.66 -21.20 -24.27
CA VAL A 5 -23.01 -20.72 -23.01
C VAL A 5 -23.47 -19.30 -22.78
N ALA A 6 -24.24 -19.08 -21.74
CA ALA A 6 -24.63 -17.75 -21.29
C ALA A 6 -23.38 -17.04 -20.74
N ASP A 7 -23.03 -15.90 -21.34
CA ASP A 7 -22.05 -14.95 -20.85
C ASP A 7 -22.61 -14.27 -19.57
N PRO A 8 -21.97 -14.38 -18.40
CA PRO A 8 -22.41 -13.61 -17.22
C PRO A 8 -21.96 -12.15 -17.41
N SER A 9 -22.91 -11.29 -17.76
CA SER A 9 -22.72 -9.85 -17.72
C SER A 9 -22.16 -9.43 -16.36
N PRO A 10 -21.16 -8.52 -16.30
CA PRO A 10 -20.73 -7.95 -15.04
C PRO A 10 -21.93 -7.24 -14.40
N LYS A 11 -22.28 -7.64 -13.19
CA LYS A 11 -23.27 -6.93 -12.39
C LYS A 11 -22.77 -5.51 -12.18
N ASP A 12 -23.56 -4.55 -12.61
CA ASP A 12 -23.38 -3.14 -12.30
C ASP A 12 -23.22 -3.03 -10.78
N PHE A 13 -22.04 -2.62 -10.36
CA PHE A 13 -21.76 -2.25 -8.98
C PHE A 13 -22.31 -0.82 -8.85
N ASP A 14 -23.45 -0.69 -8.19
CA ASP A 14 -23.96 0.62 -7.80
C ASP A 14 -22.95 1.27 -6.85
N ASP A 15 -22.45 2.43 -7.24
CA ASP A 15 -21.51 3.27 -6.47
C ASP A 15 -22.14 3.78 -5.14
N ASP A 16 -23.40 3.42 -4.86
CA ASP A 16 -24.21 3.93 -3.76
C ASP A 16 -24.10 3.13 -2.45
N ASP A 17 -23.34 2.02 -2.41
CA ASP A 17 -23.19 1.17 -1.22
C ASP A 17 -22.10 1.63 -0.22
N PHE A 18 -21.47 2.76 -0.46
CA PHE A 18 -20.65 3.46 0.54
C PHE A 18 -21.37 4.75 0.94
N ASP A 19 -22.25 4.65 1.91
CA ASP A 19 -22.81 5.81 2.58
C ASP A 19 -21.67 6.60 3.24
N ASP A 20 -21.26 7.69 2.59
CA ASP A 20 -20.27 8.66 3.11
C ASP A 20 -20.79 9.44 4.34
N ASP A 21 -22.06 9.18 4.77
CA ASP A 21 -22.75 9.97 5.79
C ASP A 21 -22.48 9.54 7.23
N ASP A 22 -21.80 8.43 7.50
CA ASP A 22 -21.54 7.93 8.86
C ASP A 22 -20.13 8.26 9.41
N LEU A 23 -19.34 9.05 8.71
CA LEU A 23 -18.09 9.57 9.24
C LEU A 23 -18.25 11.05 9.59
N ASP A 24 -18.88 11.30 10.75
CA ASP A 24 -18.90 12.60 11.40
C ASP A 24 -17.49 13.19 11.42
N ASP A 25 -17.41 14.46 11.02
CA ASP A 25 -16.24 15.35 11.10
C ASP A 25 -15.61 15.30 12.50
N ALA A 26 -14.82 14.27 12.75
CA ALA A 26 -13.87 14.29 13.84
C ALA A 26 -12.77 15.28 13.45
N GLU A 27 -12.92 16.50 13.95
CA GLU A 27 -11.86 17.52 13.91
C GLU A 27 -10.57 16.86 14.37
N ALA A 28 -9.61 16.74 13.45
CA ALA A 28 -8.28 16.23 13.73
C ALA A 28 -7.60 17.22 14.69
N GLU A 29 -7.74 17.01 15.98
CA GLU A 29 -6.85 17.61 16.97
C GLU A 29 -5.43 17.15 16.61
N GLN A 30 -4.57 18.14 16.30
CA GLN A 30 -3.14 17.97 16.06
C GLN A 30 -2.43 17.63 17.40
N GLY A 31 -2.82 16.53 18.00
CA GLY A 31 -2.04 15.86 19.01
C GLY A 31 -1.06 14.95 18.30
N GLY A 32 0.22 15.32 18.29
CA GLY A 32 1.27 14.46 17.78
C GLY A 32 1.24 13.13 18.52
N VAL A 33 0.65 12.10 17.91
CA VAL A 33 0.74 10.73 18.40
C VAL A 33 2.19 10.32 18.19
N GLU A 34 2.93 10.22 19.28
CA GLU A 34 4.27 9.66 19.27
C GLU A 34 4.13 8.17 18.93
N LEU A 35 4.27 7.84 17.64
CA LEU A 35 4.25 6.47 17.16
C LEU A 35 5.39 5.71 17.83
N ARG A 36 5.08 4.90 18.85
CA ARG A 36 6.04 3.96 19.40
C ARG A 36 6.34 2.92 18.33
N VAL A 37 7.49 3.06 17.71
CA VAL A 37 7.99 2.09 16.73
C VAL A 37 8.84 1.08 17.48
N ASP A 38 8.30 -0.11 17.69
CA ASP A 38 9.05 -1.21 18.28
C ASP A 38 10.12 -1.71 17.29
N VAL A 39 11.26 -2.14 17.81
CA VAL A 39 12.28 -2.79 16.97
C VAL A 39 11.79 -4.20 16.62
N ILE A 40 11.59 -4.45 15.34
CA ILE A 40 11.10 -5.72 14.79
C ILE A 40 12.16 -6.30 13.89
N ASP A 41 12.68 -7.48 14.25
CA ASP A 41 13.81 -8.10 13.56
C ASP A 41 13.43 -8.66 12.17
N ASP A 42 12.18 -9.13 12.01
CA ASP A 42 11.67 -9.66 10.75
C ASP A 42 10.34 -8.95 10.38
N PRO A 43 10.42 -7.84 9.64
CA PRO A 43 9.24 -7.08 9.20
C PRO A 43 8.28 -7.91 8.35
N VAL A 44 8.78 -8.80 7.49
CA VAL A 44 7.93 -9.63 6.62
C VAL A 44 7.13 -10.61 7.44
N ALA A 45 7.77 -11.32 8.38
CA ALA A 45 7.08 -12.24 9.26
C ALA A 45 6.06 -11.52 10.16
N HIS A 46 6.39 -10.32 10.62
CA HIS A 46 5.50 -9.49 11.42
C HIS A 46 4.24 -9.10 10.62
N LEU A 47 4.41 -8.58 9.41
CA LEU A 47 3.30 -8.24 8.52
C LEU A 47 2.43 -9.44 8.17
N LEU A 48 3.00 -10.63 7.99
CA LEU A 48 2.27 -11.84 7.64
C LEU A 48 1.44 -12.42 8.78
N ARG A 49 1.91 -12.30 10.02
CA ARG A 49 1.34 -13.02 11.18
C ARG A 49 0.55 -12.14 12.13
N GLY A 50 0.87 -10.84 12.18
CA GLY A 50 0.25 -9.94 13.15
C GLY A 50 -1.22 -9.68 12.85
N ASP A 51 -1.97 -9.37 13.90
CA ASP A 51 -3.34 -8.90 13.77
C ASP A 51 -3.37 -7.49 13.20
N ILE A 52 -4.31 -7.21 12.29
CA ILE A 52 -4.43 -5.90 11.63
C ILE A 52 -5.54 -5.12 12.33
N GLU A 53 -5.18 -4.00 12.90
CA GLU A 53 -6.08 -3.03 13.50
C GLU A 53 -6.14 -1.78 12.62
N ILE A 54 -7.32 -1.42 12.11
CA ILE A 54 -7.49 -0.25 11.25
C ILE A 54 -7.47 1.01 12.13
N GLU A 55 -6.57 1.94 11.83
CA GLU A 55 -6.54 3.25 12.48
C GLU A 55 -7.43 4.25 11.73
N GLY A 56 -7.32 4.28 10.39
CA GLY A 56 -8.13 5.18 9.58
C GLY A 56 -7.83 5.10 8.09
N ARG A 57 -8.65 5.77 7.28
CA ARG A 57 -8.44 5.89 5.84
C ARG A 57 -7.41 7.00 5.54
N MET A 58 -6.47 6.70 4.65
CA MET A 58 -5.50 7.70 4.21
C MET A 58 -6.17 8.77 3.36
N PRO A 59 -6.07 10.06 3.73
CA PRO A 59 -6.62 11.15 2.93
C PRO A 59 -5.91 11.24 1.57
N TYR A 60 -6.61 11.74 0.57
CA TYR A 60 -6.09 11.99 -0.77
C TYR A 60 -5.60 10.75 -1.53
N SER A 61 -5.95 9.54 -1.09
CA SER A 61 -5.67 8.32 -1.83
C SER A 61 -6.78 8.05 -2.86
N SER A 62 -6.39 7.78 -4.12
CA SER A 62 -7.34 7.44 -5.19
C SER A 62 -7.99 6.08 -5.00
N ASN A 63 -7.31 5.16 -4.31
CA ASN A 63 -7.81 3.83 -3.92
C ASN A 63 -8.13 3.82 -2.42
N ALA A 64 -8.93 2.87 -1.97
CA ALA A 64 -9.15 2.68 -0.54
C ALA A 64 -7.82 2.22 0.11
N THR A 65 -7.16 3.15 0.78
CA THR A 65 -5.87 2.94 1.45
C THR A 65 -6.04 3.24 2.93
N PHE A 66 -5.61 2.34 3.78
CA PHE A 66 -5.77 2.45 5.22
C PHE A 66 -4.43 2.47 5.94
N LEU A 67 -4.30 3.38 6.91
CA LEU A 67 -3.29 3.27 7.94
C LEU A 67 -3.78 2.24 8.94
N VAL A 68 -2.94 1.26 9.22
CA VAL A 68 -3.25 0.17 10.14
C VAL A 68 -2.10 -0.05 11.11
N HIS A 69 -2.39 -0.66 12.24
CA HIS A 69 -1.38 -1.22 13.12
C HIS A 69 -1.35 -2.74 12.95
N VAL A 70 -0.17 -3.28 12.74
CA VAL A 70 0.06 -4.74 12.74
C VAL A 70 0.65 -5.11 14.09
N VAL A 71 -0.06 -5.97 14.82
CA VAL A 71 0.29 -6.35 16.20
C VAL A 71 0.67 -7.83 16.23
N ALA A 72 1.90 -8.14 16.62
CA ALA A 72 2.39 -9.50 16.81
C ALA A 72 3.35 -9.56 18.00
N ASP A 73 3.25 -10.61 18.81
CA ASP A 73 4.11 -10.88 19.96
C ASP A 73 4.23 -9.68 20.93
N GLY A 74 3.13 -8.94 21.10
CA GLY A 74 3.05 -7.75 21.96
C GLY A 74 3.76 -6.51 21.41
N ARG A 75 4.22 -6.55 20.16
CA ARG A 75 4.81 -5.41 19.44
C ARG A 75 3.86 -4.92 18.38
N SER A 76 3.81 -3.61 18.19
CA SER A 76 2.97 -2.95 17.19
C SER A 76 3.80 -2.15 16.20
N HIS A 77 3.46 -2.21 14.91
CA HIS A 77 4.08 -1.37 13.89
C HIS A 77 3.02 -0.85 12.91
N PRO A 78 3.08 0.44 12.53
CA PRO A 78 2.18 0.99 11.54
C PRO A 78 2.47 0.38 10.14
N ALA A 79 1.41 0.17 9.37
CA ALA A 79 1.49 -0.34 8.01
C ALA A 79 0.42 0.30 7.12
N ILE A 80 0.61 0.21 5.81
CA ILE A 80 -0.38 0.62 4.82
C ILE A 80 -1.09 -0.61 4.28
N TYR A 81 -2.40 -0.67 4.48
CA TYR A 81 -3.23 -1.73 3.96
C TYR A 81 -4.07 -1.25 2.78
N LYS A 82 -4.01 -1.97 1.67
CA LYS A 82 -4.75 -1.69 0.45
C LYS A 82 -5.54 -2.94 0.05
N PRO A 83 -6.82 -3.02 0.45
CA PRO A 83 -7.68 -4.14 0.09
C PRO A 83 -8.03 -4.13 -1.40
N MET A 84 -8.12 -5.31 -2.00
CA MET A 84 -8.54 -5.48 -3.40
C MET A 84 -9.91 -4.82 -3.67
N ARG A 85 -10.84 -4.91 -2.72
CA ARG A 85 -12.20 -4.33 -2.86
C ARG A 85 -12.21 -2.81 -3.01
N GLY A 86 -11.11 -2.12 -2.63
CA GLY A 86 -10.96 -0.68 -2.72
C GLY A 86 -10.16 -0.21 -3.93
N GLU A 87 -9.82 -1.12 -4.86
CA GLU A 87 -9.12 -0.76 -6.08
C GLU A 87 -10.08 -0.11 -7.07
N ARG A 88 -9.70 1.05 -7.60
CA ARG A 88 -10.40 1.65 -8.74
C ARG A 88 -9.96 0.95 -10.03
N PRO A 89 -10.90 0.53 -10.88
CA PRO A 89 -10.56 -0.05 -12.17
C PRO A 89 -9.72 0.92 -13.00
N LEU A 90 -8.62 0.42 -13.56
CA LEU A 90 -7.80 1.14 -14.53
C LEU A 90 -8.08 0.56 -15.92
N TRP A 91 -8.18 1.41 -16.93
CA TRP A 91 -8.50 0.99 -18.29
C TRP A 91 -7.36 0.19 -18.96
N ASP A 92 -6.14 0.36 -18.48
CA ASP A 92 -4.90 -0.19 -19.03
C ASP A 92 -4.26 -1.29 -18.15
N PHE A 93 -4.91 -1.66 -17.03
CA PHE A 93 -4.44 -2.72 -16.14
C PHE A 93 -5.59 -3.64 -15.73
N GLU A 94 -5.29 -4.93 -15.71
CA GLU A 94 -6.14 -5.92 -15.08
C GLU A 94 -6.25 -5.65 -13.56
N PRO A 95 -7.41 -5.97 -12.94
CA PRO A 95 -7.58 -5.90 -11.48
C PRO A 95 -6.49 -6.66 -10.73
N GLY A 96 -6.12 -6.20 -9.56
CA GLY A 96 -5.09 -6.83 -8.75
C GLY A 96 -3.86 -5.95 -8.54
N LEU A 97 -4.04 -4.65 -8.41
CA LEU A 97 -2.95 -3.69 -8.15
C LEU A 97 -2.18 -4.04 -6.86
N HIS A 98 -2.88 -4.49 -5.83
CA HIS A 98 -2.27 -4.97 -4.58
C HIS A 98 -1.24 -6.09 -4.83
N ARG A 99 -1.49 -7.00 -5.81
CA ARG A 99 -0.54 -8.05 -6.19
C ARG A 99 0.70 -7.49 -6.88
N ARG A 100 0.53 -6.43 -7.67
CA ARG A 100 1.65 -5.74 -8.33
C ARG A 100 2.55 -5.06 -7.32
N GLU A 101 1.98 -4.48 -6.26
CA GLU A 101 2.77 -3.87 -5.18
C GLU A 101 3.66 -4.90 -4.48
N ALA A 102 3.10 -6.05 -4.09
CA ALA A 102 3.88 -7.12 -3.48
C ALA A 102 4.91 -7.72 -4.46
N ALA A 103 4.54 -7.88 -5.73
CA ALA A 103 5.47 -8.37 -6.75
C ALA A 103 6.64 -7.39 -6.97
N THR A 104 6.40 -6.08 -6.92
CA THR A 104 7.45 -5.06 -7.03
C THR A 104 8.41 -5.10 -5.86
N TYR A 105 7.91 -5.32 -4.64
CA TYR A 105 8.76 -5.56 -3.47
C TYR A 105 9.64 -6.80 -3.67
N LEU A 106 9.05 -7.94 -4.04
CA LEU A 106 9.80 -9.18 -4.27
C LEU A 106 10.84 -9.04 -5.40
N LEU A 107 10.52 -8.31 -6.46
CA LEU A 107 11.47 -8.00 -7.53
C LEU A 107 12.64 -7.16 -7.02
N SER A 108 12.36 -6.12 -6.22
CA SER A 108 13.38 -5.29 -5.59
C SER A 108 14.35 -6.12 -4.72
N GLU A 109 13.81 -7.02 -3.90
CA GLU A 109 14.59 -7.92 -3.05
C GLU A 109 15.42 -8.91 -3.88
N HIS A 110 14.79 -9.54 -4.88
CA HIS A 110 15.46 -10.51 -5.76
C HIS A 110 16.65 -9.90 -6.52
N LEU A 111 16.53 -8.65 -6.94
CA LEU A 111 17.59 -7.89 -7.60
C LEU A 111 18.60 -7.26 -6.63
N GLY A 112 18.41 -7.39 -5.33
CA GLY A 112 19.26 -6.79 -4.31
C GLY A 112 19.20 -5.26 -4.28
N LEU A 113 18.11 -4.65 -4.78
CA LEU A 113 17.97 -3.20 -4.82
C LEU A 113 17.60 -2.62 -3.45
N GLY A 114 16.69 -3.29 -2.71
CA GLY A 114 16.26 -2.90 -1.36
C GLY A 114 15.67 -1.48 -1.30
N VAL A 115 14.88 -1.09 -2.30
CA VAL A 115 14.32 0.27 -2.43
C VAL A 115 12.80 0.32 -2.20
N ILE A 116 12.17 -0.81 -1.96
CA ILE A 116 10.74 -0.90 -1.63
C ILE A 116 10.62 -1.41 -0.18
N PRO A 117 9.78 -0.79 0.65
CA PRO A 117 9.51 -1.31 1.98
C PRO A 117 8.91 -2.72 1.94
N PRO A 118 9.14 -3.56 2.96
CA PRO A 118 8.51 -4.88 3.06
C PRO A 118 7.03 -4.83 2.76
N THR A 119 6.59 -5.65 1.81
CA THR A 119 5.20 -5.66 1.33
C THR A 119 4.75 -7.11 1.15
N VAL A 120 3.64 -7.47 1.76
CA VAL A 120 3.08 -8.83 1.72
C VAL A 120 1.65 -8.83 1.17
N LEU A 121 1.23 -9.98 0.64
CA LEU A 121 -0.17 -10.25 0.32
C LEU A 121 -0.77 -11.08 1.44
N ARG A 122 -1.93 -10.69 1.93
CA ARG A 122 -2.69 -11.45 2.92
C ARG A 122 -4.14 -10.99 3.01
N ASP A 123 -4.95 -11.80 3.66
CA ASP A 123 -6.26 -11.37 4.12
C ASP A 123 -6.13 -10.41 5.30
N GLY A 124 -6.96 -9.39 5.29
CA GLY A 124 -7.12 -8.42 6.35
C GLY A 124 -8.60 -8.18 6.65
N PRO A 125 -8.93 -7.20 7.50
CA PRO A 125 -10.30 -6.91 7.91
C PRO A 125 -11.27 -6.62 6.75
N LEU A 126 -10.77 -6.11 5.63
CA LEU A 126 -11.54 -5.79 4.42
C LEU A 126 -11.27 -6.77 3.26
N GLY A 127 -10.73 -7.96 3.54
CA GLY A 127 -10.43 -9.01 2.58
C GLY A 127 -8.97 -9.03 2.11
N GLU A 128 -8.69 -9.75 1.01
CA GLU A 128 -7.34 -9.84 0.43
C GLU A 128 -6.82 -8.46 0.04
N GLY A 129 -5.57 -8.19 0.34
CA GLY A 129 -4.91 -6.94 -0.02
C GLY A 129 -3.40 -6.99 0.15
N SER A 130 -2.72 -5.89 -0.20
CA SER A 130 -1.33 -5.68 0.15
C SER A 130 -1.22 -5.00 1.51
N VAL A 131 -0.24 -5.45 2.31
CA VAL A 131 0.14 -4.80 3.57
C VAL A 131 1.61 -4.43 3.47
N GLN A 132 1.89 -3.13 3.50
CA GLN A 132 3.22 -2.58 3.34
C GLN A 132 3.70 -1.94 4.64
N TRP A 133 4.94 -2.19 4.99
CA TRP A 133 5.62 -1.55 6.11
C TRP A 133 5.59 -0.04 5.98
N PHE A 134 5.08 0.65 6.99
CA PHE A 134 5.04 2.11 6.98
C PHE A 134 6.43 2.67 7.26
N VAL A 135 6.84 3.63 6.43
CA VAL A 135 8.09 4.37 6.59
C VAL A 135 7.73 5.84 6.80
N THR A 136 8.13 6.39 7.91
CA THR A 136 7.96 7.82 8.16
C THR A 136 8.79 8.61 7.15
N ALA A 137 8.16 9.55 6.47
CA ALA A 137 8.78 10.38 5.45
C ALA A 137 8.65 11.87 5.81
N ASP A 138 9.65 12.63 5.45
CA ASP A 138 9.57 14.09 5.47
C ASP A 138 8.91 14.58 4.16
N HIS A 139 7.66 14.97 4.25
CA HIS A 139 6.86 15.42 3.10
C HIS A 139 7.36 16.74 2.47
N SER A 140 8.27 17.44 3.10
CA SER A 140 8.95 18.61 2.50
C SER A 140 10.03 18.23 1.50
N GLN A 141 10.48 16.97 1.55
CA GLN A 141 11.51 16.43 0.66
C GLN A 141 10.87 15.83 -0.59
N HIS A 142 11.42 16.13 -1.75
CA HIS A 142 11.04 15.54 -3.03
C HIS A 142 12.28 15.24 -3.86
N TYR A 143 12.11 14.54 -4.98
CA TYR A 143 13.22 14.04 -5.80
C TYR A 143 14.29 15.11 -6.08
N PHE A 144 13.91 16.30 -6.53
CA PHE A 144 14.88 17.34 -6.91
C PHE A 144 15.66 17.83 -5.69
N THR A 145 14.98 18.07 -4.56
CA THR A 145 15.64 18.50 -3.32
C THR A 145 16.63 17.43 -2.85
N ILE A 146 16.20 16.16 -2.81
CA ILE A 146 17.04 15.05 -2.39
C ILE A 146 18.23 14.88 -3.35
N HIS A 147 17.99 14.95 -4.65
CA HIS A 147 19.06 14.82 -5.65
C HIS A 147 20.12 15.91 -5.52
N GLU A 148 19.73 17.14 -5.23
CA GLU A 148 20.66 18.28 -5.10
C GLU A 148 21.41 18.26 -3.77
N THR A 149 20.75 17.86 -2.68
CA THR A 149 21.30 18.01 -1.31
C THR A 149 21.94 16.72 -0.76
N HIS A 150 21.61 15.56 -1.33
CA HIS A 150 22.06 14.24 -0.85
C HIS A 150 22.71 13.40 -1.96
N PRO A 151 23.92 13.73 -2.39
CA PRO A 151 24.60 12.97 -3.45
C PRO A 151 24.91 11.51 -3.05
N ASP A 152 24.97 11.20 -1.76
CA ASP A 152 25.16 9.86 -1.20
C ASP A 152 24.02 8.89 -1.51
N VAL A 153 22.80 9.40 -1.82
CA VAL A 153 21.66 8.55 -2.18
C VAL A 153 21.44 8.40 -3.69
N HIS A 154 22.29 8.99 -4.54
CA HIS A 154 22.10 8.95 -5.99
C HIS A 154 22.00 7.51 -6.55
N ASP A 155 22.75 6.56 -6.01
CA ASP A 155 22.67 5.17 -6.45
C ASP A 155 21.32 4.53 -6.07
N ARG A 156 20.75 4.92 -4.93
CA ARG A 156 19.38 4.52 -4.55
C ARG A 156 18.32 5.11 -5.50
N LEU A 157 18.46 6.37 -5.89
CA LEU A 157 17.58 7.01 -6.86
C LEU A 157 17.66 6.33 -8.23
N ARG A 158 18.87 5.93 -8.68
CA ARG A 158 19.05 5.15 -9.92
C ARG A 158 18.41 3.77 -9.83
N ALA A 159 18.56 3.09 -8.69
CA ALA A 159 17.92 1.80 -8.44
C ALA A 159 16.39 1.90 -8.46
N MET A 160 15.82 2.97 -7.89
CA MET A 160 14.38 3.24 -7.95
C MET A 160 13.92 3.46 -9.40
N ALA A 161 14.64 4.28 -10.18
CA ALA A 161 14.31 4.51 -11.59
C ALA A 161 14.39 3.23 -12.43
N LEU A 162 15.39 2.38 -12.19
CA LEU A 162 15.49 1.08 -12.83
C LEU A 162 14.29 0.19 -12.49
N LEU A 163 13.94 0.12 -11.22
CA LEU A 163 12.81 -0.67 -10.76
C LEU A 163 11.49 -0.18 -11.36
N ASP A 164 11.29 1.15 -11.49
CA ASP A 164 10.11 1.73 -12.11
C ASP A 164 9.95 1.29 -13.57
N VAL A 165 11.06 1.25 -14.33
CA VAL A 165 11.07 0.74 -15.70
C VAL A 165 10.71 -0.75 -15.74
N LEU A 166 11.30 -1.55 -14.86
CA LEU A 166 11.07 -3.00 -14.83
C LEU A 166 9.63 -3.36 -14.38
N ALA A 167 9.10 -2.61 -13.42
CA ALA A 167 7.74 -2.79 -12.90
C ALA A 167 6.65 -2.09 -13.73
N ASN A 168 7.03 -1.37 -14.79
CA ASN A 168 6.14 -0.49 -15.57
C ASN A 168 5.37 0.50 -14.67
N ASN A 169 6.08 1.09 -13.70
CA ASN A 169 5.52 2.09 -12.80
C ASN A 169 5.69 3.48 -13.39
N THR A 170 4.59 4.09 -13.80
CA THR A 170 4.56 5.44 -14.41
C THR A 170 4.08 6.53 -13.45
N ASP A 171 3.67 6.16 -12.23
CA ASP A 171 3.08 7.06 -11.22
C ASP A 171 4.02 7.34 -10.04
N ARG A 172 5.31 7.53 -10.30
CA ARG A 172 6.27 7.97 -9.29
C ARG A 172 6.06 9.46 -8.98
N LYS A 173 5.71 9.75 -7.73
CA LYS A 173 5.55 11.11 -7.19
C LYS A 173 6.64 11.45 -6.20
#